data_0f809c0697102b2c4398c72bbb8a3731
#
_entry.id   0f809c0697102b2c4398c72bbb8a3731
#
_cell.length_a   1.000
_cell.length_b   1.000
_cell.length_c   1.000
_cell.angle_alpha   90.00
_cell.angle_beta   90.00
_cell.angle_gamma   90.00
#
_symmetry.space_group_name_H-M   'P 1'
#
loop_
_entity.id
_entity.type
_entity.pdbx_description
1 polymer ?
#
loop_
_entity_poly.entity_id
_entity_poly.type
_entity_poly.pdbx_seq_one_letter_code
_entity_poly.pdbx_strand_id
1 'polypeptide(L)'
;LLAIDKAGQAPRLIASVPDKNEASPIFSADGSALYYVSNASGDDQLWRAPIAGGQPVQISKAPGGISGFLLSPKGDKVALWADRPVGARTIDDVKVPTPPSAGSGRVYDQLFVRHWDTWSDGQRSQIFVMPVAGGKAVSVMGGLVGDSPSKPFGGAEELAWSADGKTLFFTLREAGRIEPLSTNLDIFSVPADGSAKPVNLTDANDATDTMPVVSPDGKWLAYAAMKRPGYEADRLVLMLRNIATGETRALTQGWDRSVGSIAWEAHGKGLLVTANDVLDNPVF
;
A
#
# COMPACT_ATOMS: atom_id res chain seq x y z
N LEU A 1 -2.92 6.03 -20.88
CA LEU A 1 -3.59 4.77 -20.52
C LEU A 1 -4.42 4.24 -21.68
N LEU A 2 -4.31 2.96 -21.96
CA LEU A 2 -5.02 2.27 -23.03
C LEU A 2 -5.89 1.16 -22.44
N ALA A 3 -7.07 0.96 -22.99
CA ALA A 3 -7.93 -0.19 -22.69
C ALA A 3 -8.08 -1.10 -23.90
N ILE A 4 -8.14 -2.41 -23.68
CA ILE A 4 -8.47 -3.42 -24.66
C ILE A 4 -9.80 -4.04 -24.24
N ASP A 5 -10.88 -3.73 -24.96
CA ASP A 5 -12.23 -4.16 -24.59
C ASP A 5 -12.47 -5.65 -24.91
N LYS A 6 -11.82 -6.19 -25.96
CA LYS A 6 -11.83 -7.60 -26.34
C LYS A 6 -10.50 -8.03 -26.92
N ALA A 7 -10.17 -9.30 -26.75
CA ALA A 7 -8.98 -9.87 -27.36
C ALA A 7 -8.97 -9.64 -28.91
N GLY A 8 -7.85 -9.19 -29.45
CA GLY A 8 -7.66 -8.91 -30.87
C GLY A 8 -8.22 -7.56 -31.36
N GLN A 9 -8.82 -6.76 -30.51
CA GLN A 9 -9.20 -5.38 -30.86
C GLN A 9 -8.03 -4.41 -30.66
N ALA A 10 -8.03 -3.31 -31.41
CA ALA A 10 -7.09 -2.22 -31.21
C ALA A 10 -7.32 -1.57 -29.83
N PRO A 11 -6.25 -1.21 -29.11
CA PRO A 11 -6.37 -0.50 -27.85
C PRO A 11 -7.09 0.85 -28.03
N ARG A 12 -7.98 1.16 -27.10
CA ARG A 12 -8.67 2.45 -27.05
C ARG A 12 -8.02 3.34 -26.00
N LEU A 13 -7.75 4.58 -26.36
CA LEU A 13 -7.18 5.58 -25.46
C LEU A 13 -8.24 5.99 -24.41
N ILE A 14 -7.89 5.89 -23.13
CA ILE A 14 -8.71 6.32 -22.00
C ILE A 14 -8.23 7.66 -21.45
N ALA A 15 -6.92 7.79 -21.21
CA ALA A 15 -6.33 9.02 -20.71
C ALA A 15 -4.90 9.16 -21.24
N SER A 16 -4.56 10.35 -21.68
CA SER A 16 -3.18 10.73 -22.02
C SER A 16 -3.08 12.25 -21.98
N VAL A 17 -2.01 12.73 -21.38
CA VAL A 17 -1.62 14.14 -21.41
C VAL A 17 -0.20 14.18 -21.97
N PRO A 18 0.08 14.98 -23.03
CA PRO A 18 1.43 15.10 -23.60
C PRO A 18 2.45 15.47 -22.52
N ASP A 19 3.61 14.82 -22.57
CA ASP A 19 4.73 15.03 -21.65
C ASP A 19 4.41 14.78 -20.16
N LYS A 20 3.38 13.97 -19.88
CA LYS A 20 2.96 13.57 -18.55
C LYS A 20 2.89 12.04 -18.43
N ASN A 21 2.90 11.57 -17.19
CA ASN A 21 2.84 10.15 -16.88
C ASN A 21 1.47 9.77 -16.33
N GLU A 22 0.96 8.64 -16.75
CA GLU A 22 -0.20 7.96 -16.16
C GLU A 22 0.22 6.55 -15.74
N ALA A 23 -0.03 6.20 -14.48
CA ALA A 23 0.38 4.94 -13.87
C ALA A 23 -0.69 4.35 -12.96
N SER A 24 -0.50 3.08 -12.57
CA SER A 24 -1.29 2.37 -11.56
C SER A 24 -2.81 2.39 -11.83
N PRO A 25 -3.30 1.98 -13.02
CA PRO A 25 -4.72 2.04 -13.33
C PRO A 25 -5.50 0.99 -12.55
N ILE A 26 -6.62 1.41 -11.92
CA ILE A 26 -7.57 0.55 -11.20
C ILE A 26 -8.98 0.90 -11.65
N PHE A 27 -9.80 -0.10 -12.00
CA PHE A 27 -11.21 0.11 -12.32
C PHE A 27 -12.02 0.48 -11.07
N SER A 28 -13.02 1.34 -11.24
CA SER A 28 -14.08 1.50 -10.25
C SER A 28 -14.83 0.17 -10.04
N ALA A 29 -15.45 -0.01 -8.87
CA ALA A 29 -16.17 -1.25 -8.53
C ALA A 29 -17.28 -1.61 -9.54
N ASP A 30 -17.90 -0.62 -10.17
CA ASP A 30 -18.92 -0.77 -11.21
C ASP A 30 -18.36 -0.84 -12.64
N GLY A 31 -17.04 -0.75 -12.81
CA GLY A 31 -16.37 -0.76 -14.12
C GLY A 31 -16.59 0.50 -14.97
N SER A 32 -17.29 1.52 -14.47
CA SER A 32 -17.64 2.71 -15.25
C SER A 32 -16.50 3.72 -15.40
N ALA A 33 -15.50 3.63 -14.57
CA ALA A 33 -14.37 4.57 -14.54
C ALA A 33 -13.05 3.86 -14.25
N LEU A 34 -11.96 4.53 -14.62
CA LEU A 34 -10.59 4.16 -14.31
C LEU A 34 -10.01 5.23 -13.38
N TYR A 35 -9.45 4.78 -12.24
CA TYR A 35 -8.64 5.61 -11.36
C TYR A 35 -7.17 5.36 -11.66
N TYR A 36 -6.35 6.40 -11.59
CA TYR A 36 -4.93 6.31 -11.91
C TYR A 36 -4.16 7.46 -11.28
N VAL A 37 -2.85 7.31 -11.17
CA VAL A 37 -1.92 8.38 -10.79
C VAL A 37 -1.47 9.13 -12.04
N SER A 38 -1.46 10.46 -12.00
CA SER A 38 -0.87 11.28 -13.05
C SER A 38 -0.32 12.59 -12.50
N ASN A 39 0.79 13.03 -13.10
CA ASN A 39 1.40 14.34 -12.87
C ASN A 39 0.88 15.44 -13.82
N ALA A 40 -0.31 15.27 -14.39
CA ALA A 40 -0.92 16.22 -15.30
C ALA A 40 -1.09 17.63 -14.70
N SER A 41 -1.26 17.73 -13.38
CA SER A 41 -1.37 19.01 -12.65
C SER A 41 -0.05 19.51 -12.03
N GLY A 42 1.08 18.85 -12.32
CA GLY A 42 2.41 19.16 -11.76
C GLY A 42 2.94 17.98 -10.95
N ASP A 43 2.44 17.78 -9.74
CA ASP A 43 2.76 16.62 -8.91
C ASP A 43 1.86 15.43 -9.22
N ASP A 44 2.30 14.22 -8.83
CA ASP A 44 1.52 12.99 -8.96
C ASP A 44 0.25 13.06 -8.08
N GLN A 45 -0.91 12.93 -8.71
CA GLN A 45 -2.21 13.00 -8.06
C GLN A 45 -3.12 11.85 -8.49
N LEU A 46 -4.14 11.57 -7.71
CA LEU A 46 -5.20 10.65 -8.09
C LEU A 46 -6.16 11.33 -9.08
N TRP A 47 -6.39 10.66 -10.21
CA TRP A 47 -7.31 11.06 -11.25
C TRP A 47 -8.35 9.98 -11.50
N ARG A 48 -9.49 10.38 -12.05
CA ARG A 48 -10.57 9.49 -12.50
C ARG A 48 -10.94 9.82 -13.94
N ALA A 49 -10.93 8.83 -14.83
CA ALA A 49 -11.40 8.94 -16.21
C ALA A 49 -12.64 8.04 -16.42
N PRO A 50 -13.74 8.55 -17.02
CA PRO A 50 -14.86 7.73 -17.43
C PRO A 50 -14.46 6.75 -18.55
N ILE A 51 -14.83 5.47 -18.43
CA ILE A 51 -14.51 4.46 -19.46
C ILE A 51 -15.30 4.72 -20.76
N ALA A 52 -16.51 5.24 -20.68
CA ALA A 52 -17.31 5.60 -21.85
C ALA A 52 -16.79 6.82 -22.61
N GLY A 53 -15.74 7.47 -22.14
CA GLY A 53 -15.21 8.71 -22.68
C GLY A 53 -15.64 9.93 -21.86
N GLY A 54 -14.92 11.03 -22.03
CA GLY A 54 -15.13 12.27 -21.28
C GLY A 54 -13.82 12.79 -20.69
N GLN A 55 -13.88 13.97 -20.07
CA GLN A 55 -12.69 14.57 -19.47
C GLN A 55 -12.34 13.89 -18.14
N PRO A 56 -11.07 13.54 -17.93
CA PRO A 56 -10.59 13.10 -16.62
C PRO A 56 -10.76 14.20 -15.56
N VAL A 57 -11.00 13.76 -14.33
CA VAL A 57 -11.18 14.63 -13.16
C VAL A 57 -10.11 14.33 -12.13
N GLN A 58 -9.44 15.35 -11.62
CA GLN A 58 -8.50 15.23 -10.51
C GLN A 58 -9.27 15.03 -9.19
N ILE A 59 -8.90 13.99 -8.46
CA ILE A 59 -9.55 13.60 -7.18
C ILE A 59 -8.74 14.10 -5.98
N SER A 60 -7.41 13.92 -6.00
CA SER A 60 -6.54 14.43 -4.93
C SER A 60 -5.84 15.73 -5.33
N LYS A 61 -5.47 16.52 -4.30
CA LYS A 61 -4.67 17.75 -4.44
C LYS A 61 -3.64 17.83 -3.33
N ALA A 62 -2.94 16.71 -3.10
CA ALA A 62 -1.92 16.61 -2.06
C ALA A 62 -0.70 17.47 -2.41
N PRO A 63 -0.26 18.38 -1.53
CA PRO A 63 0.97 19.14 -1.77
C PRO A 63 2.18 18.18 -1.91
N GLY A 64 2.98 18.34 -2.98
CA GLY A 64 4.09 17.44 -3.30
C GLY A 64 3.67 16.03 -3.75
N GLY A 65 2.37 15.85 -4.04
CA GLY A 65 1.85 14.62 -4.64
C GLY A 65 1.58 13.47 -3.68
N ILE A 66 1.19 12.35 -4.31
CA ILE A 66 1.00 11.04 -3.70
C ILE A 66 1.95 10.02 -4.32
N SER A 67 2.30 8.98 -3.57
CA SER A 67 3.12 7.86 -4.09
C SER A 67 2.25 6.73 -4.64
N GLY A 68 0.95 6.67 -4.27
CA GLY A 68 0.02 5.69 -4.77
C GLY A 68 -1.32 5.71 -4.04
N PHE A 69 -2.18 4.75 -4.39
CA PHE A 69 -3.54 4.66 -3.85
C PHE A 69 -4.11 3.24 -3.88
N LEU A 70 -5.12 2.99 -3.05
CA LEU A 70 -5.93 1.78 -3.05
C LEU A 70 -7.41 2.13 -2.82
N LEU A 71 -8.29 1.77 -3.77
CA LEU A 71 -9.74 1.98 -3.63
C LEU A 71 -10.36 1.02 -2.62
N SER A 72 -11.33 1.50 -1.85
CA SER A 72 -12.18 0.61 -1.03
C SER A 72 -13.04 -0.31 -1.90
N PRO A 73 -13.44 -1.50 -1.42
CA PRO A 73 -14.26 -2.43 -2.20
C PRO A 73 -15.58 -1.83 -2.70
N LYS A 74 -16.15 -0.87 -1.96
CA LYS A 74 -17.37 -0.15 -2.36
C LYS A 74 -17.13 1.03 -3.30
N GLY A 75 -15.87 1.42 -3.51
CA GLY A 75 -15.50 2.57 -4.32
C GLY A 75 -15.89 3.93 -3.72
N ASP A 76 -16.27 3.98 -2.44
CA ASP A 76 -16.67 5.21 -1.74
C ASP A 76 -15.50 5.93 -1.08
N LYS A 77 -14.41 5.20 -0.79
CA LYS A 77 -13.20 5.71 -0.16
C LYS A 77 -11.95 5.30 -0.93
N VAL A 78 -10.88 6.02 -0.67
CA VAL A 78 -9.55 5.70 -1.18
C VAL A 78 -8.51 5.89 -0.06
N ALA A 79 -7.62 4.92 0.09
CA ALA A 79 -6.37 5.07 0.82
C ALA A 79 -5.33 5.65 -0.13
N LEU A 80 -4.65 6.70 0.30
CA LEU A 80 -3.54 7.34 -0.39
C LEU A 80 -2.30 7.21 0.49
N TRP A 81 -1.12 7.13 -0.11
CA TRP A 81 0.11 7.26 0.67
C TRP A 81 1.03 8.28 0.05
N ALA A 82 1.76 8.96 0.92
CA ALA A 82 2.69 10.02 0.57
C ALA A 82 3.72 10.20 1.68
N ASP A 83 4.90 10.72 1.35
CA ASP A 83 5.92 11.07 2.32
C ASP A 83 5.49 12.31 3.11
N ARG A 84 5.35 12.13 4.42
CA ARG A 84 4.90 13.18 5.36
C ARG A 84 5.68 13.09 6.67
N PRO A 85 5.74 14.19 7.43
CA PRO A 85 6.27 14.15 8.79
C PRO A 85 5.51 13.13 9.65
N VAL A 86 6.22 12.40 10.50
CA VAL A 86 5.59 11.52 11.48
C VAL A 86 4.62 12.34 12.35
N GLY A 87 3.41 11.81 12.54
CA GLY A 87 2.35 12.50 13.27
C GLY A 87 1.53 13.49 12.43
N ALA A 88 1.75 13.57 11.10
CA ALA A 88 0.85 14.26 10.18
C ALA A 88 -0.60 13.80 10.42
N ARG A 89 -1.53 14.71 10.54
CA ARG A 89 -2.96 14.42 10.75
C ARG A 89 -3.72 14.33 9.43
N THR A 90 -3.20 15.01 8.43
CA THR A 90 -3.79 15.04 7.08
C THR A 90 -2.68 15.03 6.03
N ILE A 91 -3.05 14.72 4.82
CA ILE A 91 -2.10 14.71 3.70
C ILE A 91 -1.53 16.09 3.39
N ASP A 92 -2.19 17.15 3.87
CA ASP A 92 -1.75 18.55 3.69
C ASP A 92 -0.65 18.97 4.68
N ASP A 93 -0.38 18.17 5.70
CA ASP A 93 0.65 18.44 6.71
C ASP A 93 2.04 18.09 6.13
N VAL A 94 2.55 18.98 5.31
CA VAL A 94 3.88 18.84 4.68
C VAL A 94 4.99 19.35 5.58
N LYS A 95 6.21 18.87 5.36
CA LYS A 95 7.40 19.38 6.04
C LYS A 95 7.62 20.85 5.64
N VAL A 96 7.71 21.71 6.65
CA VAL A 96 8.08 23.11 6.42
C VAL A 96 9.54 23.15 5.96
N PRO A 97 9.85 23.79 4.81
CA PRO A 97 11.22 23.92 4.37
C PRO A 97 12.08 24.61 5.43
N THR A 98 13.19 24.01 5.80
CA THR A 98 14.19 24.68 6.64
C THR A 98 14.91 25.73 5.78
N PRO A 99 15.03 26.99 6.23
CA PRO A 99 15.81 27.97 5.51
C PRO A 99 17.23 27.46 5.23
N PRO A 100 17.85 27.81 4.10
CA PRO A 100 19.23 27.44 3.84
C PRO A 100 20.09 27.88 5.02
N SER A 101 20.74 26.95 5.70
CA SER A 101 21.77 27.27 6.69
C SER A 101 23.03 27.72 5.97
N ALA A 102 23.89 28.47 6.66
CA ALA A 102 25.18 28.93 6.12
C ALA A 102 26.14 27.76 5.78
N GLY A 103 25.79 26.51 6.07
CA GLY A 103 26.57 25.31 5.80
C GLY A 103 25.76 24.21 5.14
N SER A 104 26.42 23.30 4.41
CA SER A 104 25.81 22.14 3.75
C SER A 104 25.79 20.87 4.62
N GLY A 105 26.30 20.95 5.86
CA GLY A 105 26.33 19.83 6.79
C GLY A 105 24.92 19.44 7.27
N ARG A 106 24.68 18.13 7.40
CA ARG A 106 23.45 17.57 7.99
C ARG A 106 23.82 16.73 9.20
N VAL A 107 23.01 16.84 10.26
CA VAL A 107 23.13 16.02 11.47
C VAL A 107 22.01 14.98 11.44
N TYR A 108 22.39 13.73 11.70
CA TYR A 108 21.46 12.61 11.81
C TYR A 108 21.67 11.94 13.16
N ASP A 109 20.61 11.79 13.92
CA ASP A 109 20.62 11.15 15.25
C ASP A 109 20.26 9.67 15.18
N GLN A 110 19.75 9.23 14.02
CA GLN A 110 19.26 7.86 13.80
C GLN A 110 19.67 7.37 12.41
N LEU A 111 19.84 6.08 12.26
CA LEU A 111 19.85 5.38 10.98
C LEU A 111 18.37 5.15 10.56
N PHE A 112 18.01 5.12 9.25
CA PHE A 112 18.97 5.28 8.15
C PHE A 112 19.24 6.75 7.85
N VAL A 113 20.47 7.11 7.59
CA VAL A 113 20.80 8.46 7.10
C VAL A 113 20.52 8.61 5.62
N ARG A 114 20.55 7.50 4.88
CA ARG A 114 20.18 7.42 3.46
C ARG A 114 19.81 5.99 3.09
N HIS A 115 19.08 5.85 2.01
CA HIS A 115 18.88 4.58 1.31
C HIS A 115 19.38 4.76 -0.13
N TRP A 116 20.40 3.96 -0.55
CA TRP A 116 21.17 4.16 -1.78
C TRP A 116 21.61 5.61 -1.96
N ASP A 117 21.04 6.34 -2.93
CA ASP A 117 21.33 7.73 -3.27
C ASP A 117 20.35 8.75 -2.66
N THR A 118 19.32 8.28 -1.99
CA THR A 118 18.28 9.15 -1.39
C THR A 118 18.57 9.38 0.09
N TRP A 119 18.85 10.64 0.45
CA TRP A 119 19.06 11.05 1.83
C TRP A 119 17.76 11.13 2.61
N SER A 120 17.77 10.61 3.84
CA SER A 120 16.66 10.78 4.76
C SER A 120 16.43 12.27 5.06
N ASP A 121 15.21 12.72 4.93
CA ASP A 121 14.78 14.07 5.24
C ASP A 121 13.87 14.14 6.48
N GLY A 122 13.68 12.99 7.14
CA GLY A 122 12.83 12.82 8.33
C GLY A 122 11.35 12.62 8.01
N GLN A 123 10.97 12.55 6.73
CA GLN A 123 9.63 12.13 6.33
C GLN A 123 9.55 10.60 6.21
N ARG A 124 8.33 10.07 6.35
CA ARG A 124 8.01 8.66 6.20
C ARG A 124 6.81 8.48 5.29
N SER A 125 6.74 7.36 4.59
CA SER A 125 5.52 6.97 3.87
C SER A 125 4.38 6.80 4.86
N GLN A 126 3.33 7.60 4.73
CA GLN A 126 2.18 7.65 5.64
C GLN A 126 0.89 7.44 4.88
N ILE A 127 -0.06 6.71 5.48
CA ILE A 127 -1.35 6.39 4.87
C ILE A 127 -2.41 7.39 5.32
N PHE A 128 -3.20 7.85 4.34
CA PHE A 128 -4.33 8.74 4.52
C PHE A 128 -5.57 8.17 3.84
N VAL A 129 -6.74 8.39 4.42
CA VAL A 129 -8.01 7.95 3.84
C VAL A 129 -8.90 9.17 3.57
N MET A 130 -9.53 9.18 2.40
CA MET A 130 -10.50 10.20 2.03
C MET A 130 -11.68 9.60 1.25
N PRO A 131 -12.85 10.30 1.21
CA PRO A 131 -13.92 9.95 0.28
C PRO A 131 -13.46 10.11 -1.18
N VAL A 132 -13.84 9.20 -2.06
CA VAL A 132 -13.55 9.30 -3.51
C VAL A 132 -14.23 10.51 -4.15
N ALA A 133 -15.37 10.95 -3.59
CA ALA A 133 -16.07 12.16 -4.03
C ALA A 133 -15.29 13.46 -3.75
N GLY A 134 -14.13 13.37 -3.10
CA GLY A 134 -13.33 14.49 -2.65
C GLY A 134 -13.52 14.80 -1.17
N GLY A 135 -12.62 15.58 -0.61
CA GLY A 135 -12.63 15.96 0.80
C GLY A 135 -11.25 15.87 1.43
N LYS A 136 -11.21 15.97 2.75
CA LYS A 136 -9.97 15.92 3.51
C LYS A 136 -9.45 14.48 3.61
N ALA A 137 -8.18 14.29 3.27
CA ALA A 137 -7.48 13.02 3.48
C ALA A 137 -6.88 13.01 4.89
N VAL A 138 -7.42 12.15 5.76
CA VAL A 138 -7.02 12.05 7.18
C VAL A 138 -6.08 10.88 7.39
N SER A 139 -5.08 11.06 8.26
CA SER A 139 -4.12 10.02 8.60
C SER A 139 -4.79 8.89 9.38
N VAL A 140 -4.44 7.66 9.05
CA VAL A 140 -4.82 6.45 9.79
C VAL A 140 -3.63 5.83 10.54
N MET A 141 -2.48 6.48 10.54
CA MET A 141 -1.25 5.95 11.14
C MET A 141 -1.24 5.99 12.67
N GLY A 142 -2.12 6.77 13.31
CA GLY A 142 -2.26 6.82 14.76
C GLY A 142 -1.01 7.23 15.55
N GLY A 143 -0.02 7.81 14.88
CA GLY A 143 1.27 8.21 15.46
C GLY A 143 2.36 7.11 15.38
N LEU A 144 2.11 6.00 14.69
CA LEU A 144 3.16 5.01 14.38
C LEU A 144 4.31 5.67 13.63
N VAL A 145 5.52 5.29 13.98
CA VAL A 145 6.75 5.77 13.33
C VAL A 145 7.29 4.66 12.44
N GLY A 146 7.19 4.86 11.14
CA GLY A 146 7.62 3.88 10.14
C GLY A 146 7.09 4.25 8.76
N ASP A 147 7.50 3.49 7.76
CA ASP A 147 7.03 3.63 6.40
C ASP A 147 5.93 2.60 6.11
N SER A 148 4.78 3.08 5.63
CA SER A 148 3.71 2.24 5.11
C SER A 148 3.09 2.88 3.85
N PRO A 149 3.15 2.22 2.69
CA PRO A 149 3.89 0.99 2.42
C PRO A 149 5.37 1.08 2.79
N SER A 150 5.97 -0.09 3.05
CA SER A 150 7.36 -0.18 3.51
C SER A 150 8.34 0.29 2.44
N LYS A 151 9.42 0.93 2.84
CA LYS A 151 10.49 1.31 1.90
C LYS A 151 11.62 0.28 1.90
N PRO A 152 12.26 0.06 0.74
CA PRO A 152 12.15 0.81 -0.52
C PRO A 152 11.13 0.24 -1.52
N PHE A 153 10.58 -0.97 -1.32
CA PHE A 153 9.88 -1.73 -2.36
C PHE A 153 8.38 -1.90 -2.13
N GLY A 154 7.86 -1.55 -0.96
CA GLY A 154 6.45 -1.72 -0.63
C GLY A 154 5.53 -0.84 -1.48
N GLY A 155 4.35 -1.37 -1.79
CA GLY A 155 3.32 -0.72 -2.60
C GLY A 155 1.90 -1.11 -2.16
N ALA A 156 0.97 -1.10 -3.12
CA ALA A 156 -0.43 -1.41 -2.86
C ALA A 156 -0.65 -2.83 -2.32
N GLU A 157 0.24 -3.77 -2.60
CA GLU A 157 0.21 -5.15 -2.10
C GLU A 157 0.37 -5.24 -0.58
N GLU A 158 0.88 -4.21 0.06
CA GLU A 158 1.02 -4.12 1.51
C GLU A 158 -0.22 -3.53 2.21
N LEU A 159 -1.27 -3.21 1.45
CA LEU A 159 -2.52 -2.67 1.97
C LEU A 159 -3.70 -3.55 1.58
N ALA A 160 -4.68 -3.68 2.49
CA ALA A 160 -5.94 -4.33 2.19
C ALA A 160 -7.10 -3.64 2.92
N TRP A 161 -8.25 -3.56 2.26
CA TRP A 161 -9.49 -3.14 2.88
C TRP A 161 -10.28 -4.32 3.44
N SER A 162 -10.97 -4.12 4.56
CA SER A 162 -12.05 -5.03 4.94
C SER A 162 -13.15 -5.02 3.86
N ALA A 163 -13.87 -6.13 3.72
CA ALA A 163 -14.94 -6.27 2.72
C ALA A 163 -16.03 -5.17 2.84
N ASP A 164 -16.26 -4.66 4.03
CA ASP A 164 -17.22 -3.57 4.29
C ASP A 164 -16.63 -2.16 4.10
N GLY A 165 -15.32 -2.03 3.86
CA GLY A 165 -14.61 -0.76 3.68
C GLY A 165 -14.47 0.09 4.96
N LYS A 166 -14.58 -0.52 6.14
CA LYS A 166 -14.49 0.19 7.42
C LYS A 166 -13.14 0.06 8.10
N THR A 167 -12.38 -0.98 7.77
CA THR A 167 -11.06 -1.25 8.33
C THR A 167 -10.03 -1.29 7.21
N LEU A 168 -8.87 -0.71 7.45
CA LEU A 168 -7.69 -0.87 6.61
C LEU A 168 -6.68 -1.76 7.33
N PHE A 169 -6.11 -2.70 6.61
CA PHE A 169 -4.96 -3.50 7.01
C PHE A 169 -3.75 -3.01 6.24
N PHE A 170 -2.61 -2.92 6.88
CA PHE A 170 -1.40 -2.44 6.24
C PHE A 170 -0.16 -3.03 6.89
N THR A 171 0.90 -3.16 6.10
CA THR A 171 2.23 -3.58 6.56
C THR A 171 3.03 -2.35 7.01
N LEU A 172 3.76 -2.49 8.12
CA LEU A 172 4.67 -1.46 8.61
C LEU A 172 5.82 -2.08 9.38
N ARG A 173 7.02 -1.52 9.21
CA ARG A 173 8.15 -1.71 10.13
C ARG A 173 8.20 -0.52 11.08
N GLU A 174 8.07 -0.78 12.38
CA GLU A 174 8.26 0.29 13.35
C GLU A 174 9.72 0.78 13.31
N ALA A 175 9.87 2.07 13.07
CA ALA A 175 11.18 2.71 13.05
C ALA A 175 11.69 2.89 14.48
N GLY A 176 13.00 2.75 14.63
CA GLY A 176 13.69 2.92 15.90
C GLY A 176 15.15 2.60 15.76
N ARG A 177 15.86 2.47 16.88
CA ARG A 177 17.31 2.21 16.86
C ARG A 177 17.68 0.88 16.20
N ILE A 178 16.77 -0.08 16.16
CA ILE A 178 16.97 -1.40 15.57
C ILE A 178 16.51 -1.48 14.10
N GLU A 179 15.84 -0.46 13.58
CA GLU A 179 15.30 -0.47 12.20
C GLU A 179 16.32 -0.95 11.15
N PRO A 180 17.59 -0.49 11.17
CA PRO A 180 18.61 -0.91 10.21
C PRO A 180 19.05 -2.37 10.35
N LEU A 181 18.73 -3.02 11.44
CA LEU A 181 19.11 -4.40 11.77
C LEU A 181 17.91 -5.34 11.79
N SER A 182 16.71 -4.83 11.57
CA SER A 182 15.46 -5.59 11.67
C SER A 182 14.86 -5.86 10.29
N THR A 183 14.43 -7.09 10.07
CA THR A 183 13.57 -7.48 8.94
C THR A 183 12.11 -7.57 9.35
N ASN A 184 11.78 -7.20 10.60
CA ASN A 184 10.43 -7.28 11.12
C ASN A 184 9.52 -6.27 10.42
N LEU A 185 8.56 -6.80 9.66
CA LEU A 185 7.41 -6.09 9.14
C LEU A 185 6.17 -6.73 9.76
N ASP A 186 5.32 -5.92 10.35
CA ASP A 186 4.07 -6.37 10.96
C ASP A 186 2.85 -5.89 10.19
N ILE A 187 1.77 -6.65 10.29
CA ILE A 187 0.47 -6.27 9.76
C ILE A 187 -0.35 -5.60 10.86
N PHE A 188 -0.78 -4.39 10.58
CA PHE A 188 -1.66 -3.60 11.45
C PHE A 188 -3.07 -3.54 10.90
N SER A 189 -4.05 -3.35 11.78
CA SER A 189 -5.42 -3.00 11.43
C SER A 189 -5.82 -1.68 12.06
N VAL A 190 -6.61 -0.87 11.34
CA VAL A 190 -7.07 0.44 11.82
C VAL A 190 -8.46 0.77 11.27
N PRO A 191 -9.36 1.42 12.04
CA PRO A 191 -10.56 2.01 11.47
C PRO A 191 -10.21 3.01 10.36
N ALA A 192 -10.87 2.90 9.21
CA ALA A 192 -10.59 3.71 8.03
C ALA A 192 -10.88 5.20 8.21
N ASP A 193 -11.58 5.59 9.25
CA ASP A 193 -11.84 6.98 9.63
C ASP A 193 -10.79 7.55 10.59
N GLY A 194 -9.79 6.74 10.99
CA GLY A 194 -8.76 7.15 11.95
C GLY A 194 -9.27 7.35 13.37
N SER A 195 -10.47 6.86 13.72
CA SER A 195 -11.10 7.05 15.05
C SER A 195 -10.40 6.32 16.19
N ALA A 196 -9.54 5.35 15.89
CA ALA A 196 -8.73 4.61 16.85
C ALA A 196 -7.30 4.41 16.36
N LYS A 197 -6.41 4.07 17.29
CA LYS A 197 -5.02 3.73 16.95
C LYS A 197 -4.95 2.38 16.22
N PRO A 198 -3.97 2.18 15.32
CA PRO A 198 -3.69 0.88 14.74
C PRO A 198 -3.38 -0.17 15.79
N VAL A 199 -3.80 -1.40 15.50
CA VAL A 199 -3.52 -2.59 16.33
C VAL A 199 -2.61 -3.51 15.54
N ASN A 200 -1.46 -3.91 16.12
CA ASN A 200 -0.56 -4.90 15.56
C ASN A 200 -1.21 -6.29 15.64
N LEU A 201 -1.33 -6.98 14.50
CA LEU A 201 -1.95 -8.29 14.40
C LEU A 201 -0.94 -9.44 14.41
N THR A 202 0.31 -9.17 14.14
CA THR A 202 1.37 -10.16 13.94
C THR A 202 2.57 -9.98 14.88
N ASP A 203 2.43 -9.19 15.93
CA ASP A 203 3.44 -8.87 16.96
C ASP A 203 4.20 -10.09 17.55
N ALA A 204 3.62 -11.27 17.45
CA ALA A 204 4.25 -12.52 17.92
C ALA A 204 5.34 -13.07 16.97
N ASN A 205 5.49 -12.51 15.77
CA ASN A 205 6.49 -12.94 14.79
C ASN A 205 7.52 -11.81 14.57
N ASP A 206 8.74 -12.00 15.05
CA ASP A 206 9.84 -11.04 14.89
C ASP A 206 10.44 -10.99 13.46
N ALA A 207 9.83 -11.69 12.49
CA ALA A 207 10.23 -11.70 11.09
C ALA A 207 9.22 -10.93 10.22
N THR A 208 9.36 -11.00 8.90
CA THR A 208 8.48 -10.29 7.97
C THR A 208 7.10 -10.92 7.88
N ASP A 209 6.05 -10.15 8.13
CA ASP A 209 4.65 -10.41 7.80
C ASP A 209 4.14 -9.33 6.85
N THR A 210 3.66 -9.72 5.66
CA THR A 210 3.36 -8.77 4.57
C THR A 210 2.26 -9.30 3.64
N MET A 211 1.86 -8.49 2.66
CA MET A 211 0.87 -8.82 1.62
C MET A 211 -0.50 -9.25 2.19
N PRO A 212 -1.13 -8.44 3.05
CA PRO A 212 -2.44 -8.77 3.60
C PRO A 212 -3.53 -8.78 2.51
N VAL A 213 -4.39 -9.80 2.49
CA VAL A 213 -5.53 -9.88 1.57
C VAL A 213 -6.75 -10.41 2.32
N VAL A 214 -7.82 -9.61 2.37
CA VAL A 214 -9.05 -9.97 3.08
C VAL A 214 -9.97 -10.80 2.19
N SER A 215 -10.58 -11.85 2.76
CA SER A 215 -11.55 -12.68 2.04
C SER A 215 -12.80 -11.89 1.64
N PRO A 216 -13.49 -12.26 0.54
CA PRO A 216 -14.70 -11.58 0.09
C PRO A 216 -15.82 -11.53 1.15
N ASP A 217 -15.90 -12.53 2.03
CA ASP A 217 -16.86 -12.59 3.14
C ASP A 217 -16.41 -11.81 4.39
N GLY A 218 -15.21 -11.23 4.37
CA GLY A 218 -14.64 -10.42 5.45
C GLY A 218 -14.21 -11.20 6.70
N LYS A 219 -14.16 -12.55 6.66
CA LYS A 219 -13.86 -13.35 7.85
C LYS A 219 -12.39 -13.69 8.01
N TRP A 220 -11.65 -13.70 6.91
CA TRP A 220 -10.29 -14.18 6.88
C TRP A 220 -9.34 -13.13 6.34
N LEU A 221 -8.15 -13.08 6.92
CA LEU A 221 -6.99 -12.36 6.43
C LEU A 221 -5.94 -13.39 5.99
N ALA A 222 -5.65 -13.46 4.70
CA ALA A 222 -4.50 -14.18 4.17
C ALA A 222 -3.31 -13.23 4.10
N TYR A 223 -2.10 -13.73 4.37
CA TYR A 223 -0.87 -12.94 4.30
C TYR A 223 0.34 -13.85 4.13
N ALA A 224 1.48 -13.28 3.81
CA ALA A 224 2.74 -14.00 3.68
C ALA A 224 3.65 -13.71 4.88
N ALA A 225 4.28 -14.75 5.44
CA ALA A 225 5.12 -14.65 6.62
C ALA A 225 6.46 -15.36 6.45
N MET A 226 7.54 -14.72 6.87
CA MET A 226 8.85 -15.35 7.11
C MET A 226 8.92 -15.89 8.52
N LYS A 227 9.89 -16.77 8.78
CA LYS A 227 10.08 -17.39 10.10
C LYS A 227 11.34 -16.91 10.82
N ARG A 228 12.36 -16.49 10.07
CA ARG A 228 13.69 -16.20 10.63
C ARG A 228 13.94 -14.70 10.70
N PRO A 229 13.92 -14.09 11.91
CA PRO A 229 14.28 -12.69 12.09
C PRO A 229 15.70 -12.39 11.55
N GLY A 230 15.86 -11.24 10.89
CA GLY A 230 17.14 -10.79 10.34
C GLY A 230 17.63 -11.55 9.10
N TYR A 231 16.80 -12.38 8.48
CA TYR A 231 17.17 -13.13 7.29
C TYR A 231 16.24 -12.83 6.11
N GLU A 232 16.60 -11.85 5.30
CA GLU A 232 15.79 -11.33 4.18
C GLU A 232 15.51 -12.35 3.07
N ALA A 233 16.33 -13.39 2.94
CA ALA A 233 16.13 -14.46 1.96
C ALA A 233 15.30 -15.63 2.51
N ASP A 234 14.61 -15.46 3.63
CA ASP A 234 13.75 -16.51 4.17
C ASP A 234 12.51 -16.71 3.29
N ARG A 235 11.94 -17.90 3.40
CA ARG A 235 10.78 -18.31 2.62
C ARG A 235 9.50 -17.65 3.13
N LEU A 236 8.72 -17.05 2.25
CA LEU A 236 7.38 -16.56 2.54
C LEU A 236 6.37 -17.72 2.53
N VAL A 237 5.76 -17.97 3.68
CA VAL A 237 4.72 -18.96 3.91
C VAL A 237 3.36 -18.28 3.86
N LEU A 238 2.39 -18.88 3.16
CA LEU A 238 1.00 -18.41 3.18
C LEU A 238 0.38 -18.69 4.54
N MET A 239 -0.07 -17.65 5.20
CA MET A 239 -0.77 -17.68 6.48
C MET A 239 -2.24 -17.34 6.31
N LEU A 240 -3.08 -17.90 7.17
CA LEU A 240 -4.51 -17.60 7.22
C LEU A 240 -4.92 -17.29 8.66
N ARG A 241 -5.45 -16.09 8.88
CA ARG A 241 -5.92 -15.59 10.18
C ARG A 241 -7.43 -15.38 10.16
N ASN A 242 -8.13 -15.90 11.14
CA ASN A 242 -9.52 -15.54 11.41
C ASN A 242 -9.55 -14.12 12.00
N ILE A 243 -10.24 -13.19 11.33
CA ILE A 243 -10.24 -11.77 11.75
C ILE A 243 -10.93 -11.59 13.11
N ALA A 244 -11.98 -12.36 13.38
CA ALA A 244 -12.76 -12.22 14.61
C ALA A 244 -12.08 -12.86 15.82
N THR A 245 -11.49 -14.07 15.67
CA THR A 245 -10.88 -14.81 16.80
C THR A 245 -9.41 -14.59 16.95
N GLY A 246 -8.71 -14.13 15.90
CA GLY A 246 -7.26 -14.01 15.85
C GLY A 246 -6.53 -15.35 15.63
N GLU A 247 -7.24 -16.46 15.53
CA GLU A 247 -6.63 -17.77 15.27
C GLU A 247 -5.92 -17.75 13.91
N THR A 248 -4.66 -18.20 13.90
CA THR A 248 -3.79 -18.18 12.73
C THR A 248 -3.22 -19.57 12.44
N ARG A 249 -3.15 -19.92 11.16
CA ARG A 249 -2.55 -21.19 10.70
C ARG A 249 -1.76 -20.98 9.40
N ALA A 250 -0.67 -21.75 9.25
CA ALA A 250 0.10 -21.82 8.02
C ALA A 250 -0.58 -22.77 7.01
N LEU A 251 -0.71 -22.31 5.76
CA LEU A 251 -1.29 -23.12 4.67
C LEU A 251 -0.20 -23.80 3.83
N THR A 252 0.96 -23.16 3.65
CA THR A 252 2.05 -23.67 2.80
C THR A 252 3.32 -24.03 3.58
N GLN A 253 3.17 -24.47 4.84
CA GLN A 253 4.32 -24.78 5.71
C GLN A 253 5.25 -25.85 5.12
N GLY A 254 4.71 -26.86 4.47
CA GLY A 254 5.47 -27.95 3.83
C GLY A 254 5.90 -27.67 2.39
N TRP A 255 5.57 -26.50 1.84
CA TRP A 255 5.92 -26.13 0.47
C TRP A 255 7.35 -25.61 0.38
N ASP A 256 8.06 -25.91 -0.69
CA ASP A 256 9.48 -25.52 -0.89
C ASP A 256 9.66 -24.16 -1.58
N ARG A 257 8.56 -23.43 -1.87
CA ARG A 257 8.55 -22.17 -2.59
C ARG A 257 8.09 -21.02 -1.71
N SER A 258 8.57 -19.82 -2.00
CA SER A 258 8.02 -18.57 -1.45
C SER A 258 6.77 -18.16 -2.20
N VAL A 259 5.77 -17.70 -1.46
CA VAL A 259 4.59 -17.02 -2.02
C VAL A 259 5.02 -15.67 -2.62
N GLY A 260 4.68 -15.42 -3.88
CA GLY A 260 4.99 -14.18 -4.59
C GLY A 260 3.83 -13.18 -4.61
N SER A 261 2.60 -13.67 -4.74
CA SER A 261 1.38 -12.87 -4.64
C SER A 261 0.23 -13.71 -4.09
N ILE A 262 -0.79 -13.05 -3.57
CA ILE A 262 -1.96 -13.71 -2.96
C ILE A 262 -3.23 -13.09 -3.53
N ALA A 263 -4.18 -13.93 -3.94
CA ALA A 263 -5.52 -13.48 -4.33
C ALA A 263 -6.57 -14.48 -3.84
N TRP A 264 -7.73 -13.99 -3.44
CA TRP A 264 -8.89 -14.86 -3.18
C TRP A 264 -9.62 -15.18 -4.49
N GLU A 265 -10.11 -16.39 -4.64
CA GLU A 265 -11.12 -16.68 -5.65
C GLU A 265 -12.36 -15.80 -5.43
N ALA A 266 -13.09 -15.53 -6.50
CA ALA A 266 -14.24 -14.62 -6.50
C ALA A 266 -15.31 -14.96 -5.43
N HIS A 267 -15.43 -16.24 -5.08
CA HIS A 267 -16.40 -16.72 -4.07
C HIS A 267 -15.75 -17.00 -2.70
N GLY A 268 -14.47 -16.67 -2.52
CA GLY A 268 -13.78 -16.83 -1.24
C GLY A 268 -13.56 -18.28 -0.78
N LYS A 269 -13.69 -19.26 -1.68
CA LYS A 269 -13.54 -20.69 -1.34
C LYS A 269 -12.10 -21.18 -1.42
N GLY A 270 -11.25 -20.47 -2.14
CA GLY A 270 -9.84 -20.81 -2.34
C GLY A 270 -8.98 -19.56 -2.41
N LEU A 271 -7.69 -19.80 -2.30
CA LEU A 271 -6.64 -18.80 -2.50
C LEU A 271 -5.83 -19.21 -3.73
N LEU A 272 -5.49 -18.23 -4.54
CA LEU A 272 -4.57 -18.36 -5.65
C LEU A 272 -3.27 -17.66 -5.25
N VAL A 273 -2.15 -18.30 -5.47
CA VAL A 273 -0.84 -17.73 -5.18
C VAL A 273 0.09 -17.90 -6.39
N THR A 274 0.95 -16.93 -6.62
CA THR A 274 2.08 -17.11 -7.54
C THR A 274 3.30 -17.56 -6.75
N ALA A 275 4.18 -18.30 -7.40
CA ALA A 275 5.48 -18.63 -6.87
C ALA A 275 6.46 -18.91 -8.02
N ASN A 276 7.74 -18.61 -7.78
CA ASN A 276 8.77 -18.96 -8.75
C ASN A 276 8.94 -20.48 -8.84
N ASP A 277 8.95 -21.02 -10.06
CA ASP A 277 9.23 -22.41 -10.37
C ASP A 277 10.27 -22.46 -11.50
N VAL A 278 11.54 -22.54 -11.13
CA VAL A 278 12.72 -22.49 -12.01
C VAL A 278 12.76 -21.17 -12.81
N LEU A 279 12.21 -21.15 -14.02
CA LEU A 279 12.18 -19.98 -14.91
C LEU A 279 10.79 -19.40 -15.10
N ASP A 280 9.78 -20.05 -14.53
CA ASP A 280 8.38 -19.65 -14.64
C ASP A 280 7.89 -19.07 -13.31
N ASN A 281 6.74 -18.37 -13.37
CA ASN A 281 6.03 -17.88 -12.19
C ASN A 281 4.54 -18.29 -12.29
N PRO A 282 4.26 -19.59 -12.14
CA PRO A 282 2.91 -20.12 -12.27
C PRO A 282 2.00 -19.69 -11.11
N VAL A 283 0.69 -19.84 -11.34
CA VAL A 283 -0.37 -19.72 -10.33
C VAL A 283 -0.70 -21.10 -9.80
N PHE A 284 -0.81 -21.19 -8.48
CA PHE A 284 -1.18 -22.40 -7.74
C PHE A 284 -2.49 -22.19 -6.98
#